data_7774be0198a573cb0c7615a2286677a6
#
_entry.id   7774be0198a573cb0c7615a2286677a6
#
_cell.length_a   1.000
_cell.length_b   1.000
_cell.length_c   1.000
_cell.angle_alpha   90.00
_cell.angle_beta   90.00
_cell.angle_gamma   90.00
#
_symmetry.space_group_name_H-M   'P 1'
#
loop_
_entity.id
_entity.type
_entity.pdbx_description
1 polymer ?
#
loop_
_entity_poly.entity_id
_entity_poly.type
_entity_poly.pdbx_seq_one_letter_code
_entity_poly.pdbx_strand_id
1 'polypeptide(L)'
;MKLAVVVQRYGLDINGGAELHARYVAEHLSPQAEVEVLTTCARDYVTWRNELPAGEEELNGVRVRRFAVRRERHPDRFGRRSHHVFHRSHSMADELAWLDSEGPTSPALIRHIRRNETGYDFFIFFSYRYYHAYHGIRATASRALLVPTAERDGAIGLSIFGAVFRGVRALMYNSFEERAMIQAASGNTGVPHVVVGVGSEVPEDTNPGRFRQKFGITSPFVVYVGRIDENKGCKELFTFFERYTRAVRGDVCLVLMGNSLLPIPDHPRIRHLGFVPDQDKFDGIAAADALIMPSYFESLSMVAMEAWALGKPALVNGRCDVLQG
;
A
#
# COMPACT_ATOMS: atom_id res chain seq x y z
N MET A 1 10.45 -26.09 1.35
CA MET A 1 9.51 -25.26 2.14
C MET A 1 8.45 -24.74 1.19
N LYS A 2 7.16 -24.81 1.59
CA LYS A 2 6.04 -24.31 0.80
C LYS A 2 5.39 -23.13 1.51
N LEU A 3 5.28 -21.98 0.83
CA LEU A 3 4.79 -20.71 1.37
C LEU A 3 3.56 -20.23 0.61
N ALA A 4 2.59 -19.69 1.34
CA ALA A 4 1.48 -18.94 0.76
C ALA A 4 1.66 -17.45 1.07
N VAL A 5 1.77 -16.60 0.06
CA VAL A 5 1.70 -15.14 0.21
C VAL A 5 0.26 -14.71 -0.02
N VAL A 6 -0.36 -14.09 0.99
CA VAL A 6 -1.79 -13.75 0.99
C VAL A 6 -1.96 -12.24 0.98
N VAL A 7 -2.50 -11.71 -0.11
CA VAL A 7 -2.62 -10.26 -0.34
C VAL A 7 -3.94 -9.94 -1.06
N GLN A 8 -4.46 -8.73 -0.85
CA GLN A 8 -5.76 -8.31 -1.38
C GLN A 8 -5.83 -8.28 -2.91
N ARG A 9 -4.77 -7.86 -3.57
CA ARG A 9 -4.60 -7.78 -5.03
C ARG A 9 -3.17 -8.18 -5.40
N TYR A 10 -2.98 -8.73 -6.58
CA TYR A 10 -1.66 -9.11 -7.08
C TYR A 10 -1.62 -9.05 -8.61
N GLY A 11 -0.58 -8.50 -9.20
CA GLY A 11 -0.40 -8.39 -10.65
C GLY A 11 0.75 -7.46 -11.03
N LEU A 12 1.22 -7.56 -12.26
CA LEU A 12 2.33 -6.73 -12.76
C LEU A 12 1.93 -5.25 -12.93
N ASP A 13 0.66 -5.01 -13.18
CA ASP A 13 0.06 -3.70 -13.37
C ASP A 13 -0.77 -3.23 -12.16
N ILE A 14 -0.65 -3.94 -11.03
CA ILE A 14 -1.29 -3.56 -9.78
C ILE A 14 -0.28 -2.80 -8.92
N ASN A 15 -0.55 -1.52 -8.72
CA ASN A 15 0.31 -0.61 -7.98
C ASN A 15 -0.31 -0.20 -6.65
N GLY A 16 0.37 -0.55 -5.61
CA GLY A 16 0.12 -0.21 -4.22
C GLY A 16 1.32 -0.67 -3.42
N GLY A 17 1.76 0.09 -2.42
CA GLY A 17 2.96 -0.25 -1.65
C GLY A 17 2.93 -1.66 -1.06
N ALA A 18 1.79 -2.05 -0.49
CA ALA A 18 1.63 -3.39 0.10
C ALA A 18 1.60 -4.50 -0.95
N GLU A 19 0.97 -4.26 -2.11
CA GLU A 19 0.89 -5.21 -3.21
C GLU A 19 2.25 -5.39 -3.88
N LEU A 20 2.99 -4.31 -4.10
CA LEU A 20 4.34 -4.37 -4.65
C LEU A 20 5.31 -5.06 -3.67
N HIS A 21 5.21 -4.76 -2.38
CA HIS A 21 5.98 -5.45 -1.35
C HIS A 21 5.67 -6.97 -1.33
N ALA A 22 4.39 -7.35 -1.40
CA ALA A 22 4.00 -8.76 -1.47
C ALA A 22 4.56 -9.44 -2.74
N ARG A 23 4.62 -8.72 -3.87
CA ARG A 23 5.19 -9.20 -5.12
C ARG A 23 6.69 -9.42 -4.98
N TYR A 24 7.45 -8.47 -4.47
CA TYR A 24 8.88 -8.62 -4.23
C TYR A 24 9.18 -9.79 -3.30
N VAL A 25 8.44 -9.93 -2.21
CA VAL A 25 8.61 -11.08 -1.29
C VAL A 25 8.35 -12.40 -2.01
N ALA A 26 7.28 -12.50 -2.81
CA ALA A 26 6.95 -13.71 -3.53
C ALA A 26 8.00 -14.06 -4.60
N GLU A 27 8.40 -13.08 -5.42
CA GLU A 27 9.37 -13.25 -6.50
C GLU A 27 10.77 -13.58 -5.97
N HIS A 28 11.23 -12.92 -4.90
CA HIS A 28 12.55 -13.18 -4.31
C HIS A 28 12.65 -14.50 -3.52
N LEU A 29 11.54 -14.99 -2.98
CA LEU A 29 11.51 -16.28 -2.29
C LEU A 29 11.33 -17.46 -3.25
N SER A 30 10.75 -17.26 -4.44
CA SER A 30 10.43 -18.34 -5.38
C SER A 30 11.64 -19.17 -5.85
N PRO A 31 12.87 -18.63 -5.97
CA PRO A 31 14.05 -19.44 -6.28
C PRO A 31 14.48 -20.40 -5.15
N GLN A 32 14.04 -20.16 -3.92
CA GLN A 32 14.50 -20.89 -2.72
C GLN A 32 13.38 -21.73 -2.08
N ALA A 33 12.11 -21.47 -2.42
CA ALA A 33 10.95 -22.13 -1.85
C ALA A 33 9.81 -22.28 -2.88
N GLU A 34 8.93 -23.25 -2.67
CA GLU A 34 7.68 -23.28 -3.42
C GLU A 34 6.76 -22.17 -2.91
N VAL A 35 6.57 -21.11 -3.70
CA VAL A 35 5.74 -19.96 -3.35
C VAL A 35 4.47 -19.97 -4.17
N GLU A 36 3.32 -19.84 -3.50
CA GLU A 36 2.02 -19.61 -4.13
C GLU A 36 1.41 -18.33 -3.59
N VAL A 37 0.95 -17.44 -4.47
CA VAL A 37 0.20 -16.24 -4.09
C VAL A 37 -1.29 -16.56 -4.07
N LEU A 38 -1.94 -16.27 -2.96
CA LEU A 38 -3.39 -16.39 -2.78
C LEU A 38 -3.99 -14.99 -2.74
N THR A 39 -4.77 -14.62 -3.75
CA THR A 39 -5.27 -13.25 -3.90
C THR A 39 -6.70 -13.21 -4.42
N THR A 40 -7.23 -12.01 -4.66
CA THR A 40 -8.57 -11.85 -5.23
C THR A 40 -8.56 -11.53 -6.73
N CYS A 41 -9.74 -11.56 -7.35
CA CYS A 41 -9.93 -11.13 -8.73
C CYS A 41 -10.04 -9.61 -8.88
N ALA A 42 -9.90 -8.84 -7.79
CA ALA A 42 -9.99 -7.40 -7.84
C ALA A 42 -8.72 -6.77 -8.43
N ARG A 43 -8.91 -5.81 -9.33
CA ARG A 43 -7.86 -4.92 -9.82
C ARG A 43 -8.00 -3.52 -9.23
N ASP A 44 -9.23 -3.03 -9.15
CA ASP A 44 -9.56 -1.74 -8.57
C ASP A 44 -9.55 -1.78 -7.03
N TYR A 45 -8.90 -0.78 -6.44
CA TYR A 45 -8.83 -0.62 -4.99
C TYR A 45 -10.11 0.00 -4.39
N VAL A 46 -10.85 0.78 -5.17
CA VAL A 46 -11.99 1.56 -4.66
C VAL A 46 -13.22 0.68 -4.48
N THR A 47 -13.50 -0.17 -5.46
CA THR A 47 -14.73 -0.98 -5.49
C THR A 47 -14.50 -2.46 -5.25
N TRP A 48 -13.29 -2.96 -5.41
CA TRP A 48 -12.95 -4.40 -5.39
C TRP A 48 -13.68 -5.19 -6.49
N ARG A 49 -13.96 -4.56 -7.64
CA ARG A 49 -14.57 -5.26 -8.77
C ARG A 49 -13.72 -6.42 -9.24
N ASN A 50 -14.38 -7.54 -9.59
CA ASN A 50 -13.74 -8.69 -10.21
C ASN A 50 -13.41 -8.37 -11.68
N GLU A 51 -12.20 -7.89 -11.94
CA GLU A 51 -11.72 -7.55 -13.28
C GLU A 51 -10.73 -8.58 -13.83
N LEU A 52 -10.16 -9.40 -12.95
CA LEU A 52 -9.24 -10.47 -13.30
C LEU A 52 -9.97 -11.82 -13.21
N PRO A 53 -9.63 -12.81 -14.07
CA PRO A 53 -10.25 -14.13 -14.03
C PRO A 53 -9.91 -14.86 -12.72
N ALA A 54 -10.88 -15.63 -12.22
CA ALA A 54 -10.62 -16.57 -11.13
C ALA A 54 -9.88 -17.80 -11.66
N GLY A 55 -9.04 -18.40 -10.82
CA GLY A 55 -8.27 -19.60 -11.19
C GLY A 55 -6.79 -19.42 -10.91
N GLU A 56 -5.97 -20.14 -11.65
CA GLU A 56 -4.51 -20.16 -11.49
C GLU A 56 -3.86 -19.55 -12.72
N GLU A 57 -2.78 -18.83 -12.48
CA GLU A 57 -1.87 -18.31 -13.49
C GLU A 57 -0.44 -18.30 -12.96
N GLU A 58 0.53 -18.06 -13.81
CA GLU A 58 1.92 -17.85 -13.42
C GLU A 58 2.35 -16.44 -13.81
N LEU A 59 2.93 -15.69 -12.85
CA LEU A 59 3.47 -14.37 -13.05
C LEU A 59 4.90 -14.31 -12.51
N ASN A 60 5.86 -13.99 -13.36
CA ASN A 60 7.29 -13.92 -13.02
C ASN A 60 7.81 -15.17 -12.27
N GLY A 61 7.38 -16.37 -12.71
CA GLY A 61 7.78 -17.64 -12.10
C GLY A 61 7.08 -17.96 -10.75
N VAL A 62 6.10 -17.17 -10.36
CA VAL A 62 5.31 -17.38 -9.14
C VAL A 62 3.90 -17.85 -9.52
N ARG A 63 3.44 -18.94 -8.90
CA ARG A 63 2.05 -19.41 -9.05
C ARG A 63 1.11 -18.46 -8.32
N VAL A 64 0.10 -17.96 -9.01
CA VAL A 64 -0.93 -17.06 -8.48
C VAL A 64 -2.29 -17.70 -8.58
N ARG A 65 -3.00 -17.77 -7.47
CA ARG A 65 -4.39 -18.28 -7.42
C ARG A 65 -5.33 -17.16 -7.02
N ARG A 66 -6.31 -16.87 -7.91
CA ARG A 66 -7.29 -15.80 -7.73
C ARG A 66 -8.65 -16.33 -7.32
N PHE A 67 -9.26 -15.63 -6.37
CA PHE A 67 -10.59 -15.94 -5.84
C PHE A 67 -11.51 -14.75 -6.04
N ALA A 68 -12.74 -15.03 -6.52
CA ALA A 68 -13.71 -13.97 -6.71
C ALA A 68 -14.06 -13.25 -5.39
N VAL A 69 -14.15 -11.95 -5.45
CA VAL A 69 -14.78 -11.11 -4.43
C VAL A 69 -16.28 -11.32 -4.51
N ARG A 70 -16.93 -11.61 -3.37
CA ARG A 70 -18.36 -11.94 -3.31
C ARG A 70 -19.25 -10.75 -3.69
N ARG A 71 -18.82 -9.54 -3.37
CA ARG A 71 -19.53 -8.30 -3.68
C ARG A 71 -18.58 -7.12 -3.74
N GLU A 72 -18.87 -6.20 -4.62
CA GLU A 72 -18.16 -4.94 -4.73
C GLU A 72 -18.34 -4.07 -3.47
N ARG A 73 -17.34 -3.24 -3.18
CA ARG A 73 -17.43 -2.21 -2.16
C ARG A 73 -18.19 -0.99 -2.72
N HIS A 74 -19.12 -0.48 -1.93
CA HIS A 74 -19.79 0.78 -2.21
C HIS A 74 -19.12 1.91 -1.41
N PRO A 75 -18.39 2.83 -2.04
CA PRO A 75 -17.58 3.84 -1.36
C PRO A 75 -18.36 4.65 -0.33
N ASP A 76 -19.54 5.15 -0.67
CA ASP A 76 -20.36 5.95 0.26
C ASP A 76 -20.83 5.15 1.48
N ARG A 77 -21.22 3.89 1.28
CA ARG A 77 -21.62 3.01 2.38
C ARG A 77 -20.45 2.68 3.27
N PHE A 78 -19.30 2.41 2.68
CA PHE A 78 -18.07 2.19 3.40
C PHE A 78 -17.63 3.44 4.17
N GLY A 79 -17.68 4.62 3.56
CA GLY A 79 -17.38 5.90 4.21
C GLY A 79 -18.27 6.16 5.43
N ARG A 80 -19.59 5.93 5.32
CA ARG A 80 -20.51 6.08 6.47
C ARG A 80 -20.19 5.10 7.60
N ARG A 81 -19.84 3.85 7.30
CA ARG A 81 -19.44 2.86 8.32
C ARG A 81 -18.12 3.22 8.98
N SER A 82 -17.14 3.66 8.20
CA SER A 82 -15.84 4.13 8.71
C SER A 82 -16.02 5.31 9.66
N HIS A 83 -16.82 6.30 9.26
CA HIS A 83 -17.14 7.42 10.15
C HIS A 83 -17.81 6.96 11.46
N HIS A 84 -18.71 5.98 11.40
CA HIS A 84 -19.36 5.43 12.60
C HIS A 84 -18.33 4.76 13.53
N VAL A 85 -17.55 3.78 13.04
CA VAL A 85 -16.66 3.01 13.91
C VAL A 85 -15.41 3.79 14.35
N PHE A 86 -15.02 4.85 13.63
CA PHE A 86 -13.85 5.65 14.00
C PHE A 86 -14.17 6.82 14.93
N HIS A 87 -15.43 7.30 14.95
CA HIS A 87 -15.77 8.55 15.63
C HIS A 87 -16.97 8.46 16.60
N ARG A 88 -17.61 7.29 16.70
CA ARG A 88 -18.78 7.10 17.55
C ARG A 88 -18.66 5.86 18.41
N SER A 89 -19.43 5.80 19.49
CA SER A 89 -19.60 4.57 20.26
C SER A 89 -20.19 3.49 19.36
N HIS A 90 -19.59 2.32 19.37
CA HIS A 90 -19.95 1.20 18.49
C HIS A 90 -19.67 -0.14 19.19
N SER A 91 -20.22 -1.20 18.64
CA SER A 91 -20.03 -2.57 19.10
C SER A 91 -18.99 -3.32 18.26
N MET A 92 -18.51 -4.46 18.75
CA MET A 92 -17.68 -5.37 17.94
C MET A 92 -18.41 -5.86 16.68
N ALA A 93 -19.74 -5.98 16.72
CA ALA A 93 -20.54 -6.34 15.53
C ALA A 93 -20.46 -5.25 14.45
N ASP A 94 -20.41 -3.97 14.86
CA ASP A 94 -20.20 -2.85 13.92
C ASP A 94 -18.81 -2.88 13.28
N GLU A 95 -17.77 -3.22 14.06
CA GLU A 95 -16.41 -3.36 13.56
C GLU A 95 -16.31 -4.53 12.55
N LEU A 96 -16.94 -5.67 12.82
CA LEU A 96 -17.00 -6.80 11.88
C LEU A 96 -17.79 -6.45 10.62
N ALA A 97 -18.87 -5.68 10.75
CA ALA A 97 -19.62 -5.19 9.61
C ALA A 97 -18.82 -4.16 8.78
N TRP A 98 -17.98 -3.36 9.45
CA TRP A 98 -17.04 -2.47 8.79
C TRP A 98 -15.99 -3.27 8.02
N LEU A 99 -15.35 -4.28 8.64
CA LEU A 99 -14.38 -5.17 8.01
C LEU A 99 -14.93 -5.84 6.74
N ASP A 100 -16.18 -6.33 6.80
CA ASP A 100 -16.87 -6.92 5.64
C ASP A 100 -17.15 -5.89 4.54
N SER A 101 -17.29 -4.61 4.90
CA SER A 101 -17.44 -3.49 3.96
C SER A 101 -16.11 -3.00 3.41
N GLU A 102 -15.04 -3.06 4.20
CA GLU A 102 -13.68 -2.76 3.76
C GLU A 102 -13.25 -3.75 2.69
N GLY A 103 -13.48 -5.02 2.93
CA GLY A 103 -13.19 -6.10 1.97
C GLY A 103 -11.69 -6.35 1.77
N PRO A 104 -11.30 -6.83 0.55
CA PRO A 104 -12.16 -7.50 -0.42
C PRO A 104 -12.73 -8.80 0.13
N THR A 105 -14.05 -8.89 0.24
CA THR A 105 -14.73 -10.03 0.88
C THR A 105 -14.74 -11.24 -0.03
N SER A 106 -13.84 -12.20 0.21
CA SER A 106 -13.72 -13.44 -0.54
C SER A 106 -13.81 -14.70 0.36
N PRO A 107 -15.01 -15.19 0.65
CA PRO A 107 -15.17 -16.43 1.42
C PRO A 107 -14.53 -17.66 0.75
N ALA A 108 -14.38 -17.63 -0.57
CA ALA A 108 -13.73 -18.72 -1.31
C ALA A 108 -12.24 -18.80 -0.97
N LEU A 109 -11.54 -17.65 -0.89
CA LEU A 109 -10.15 -17.56 -0.45
C LEU A 109 -9.98 -18.14 0.97
N ILE A 110 -10.84 -17.74 1.91
CA ILE A 110 -10.76 -18.23 3.29
C ILE A 110 -11.05 -19.74 3.38
N ARG A 111 -12.01 -20.24 2.62
CA ARG A 111 -12.25 -21.71 2.55
C ARG A 111 -11.04 -22.45 1.98
N HIS A 112 -10.38 -21.91 0.97
CA HIS A 112 -9.16 -22.49 0.40
C HIS A 112 -8.04 -22.55 1.46
N ILE A 113 -7.77 -21.43 2.15
CA ILE A 113 -6.78 -21.36 3.23
C ILE A 113 -7.06 -22.43 4.30
N ARG A 114 -8.30 -22.52 4.80
CA ARG A 114 -8.68 -23.51 5.84
C ARG A 114 -8.51 -24.95 5.38
N ARG A 115 -8.89 -25.28 4.14
CA ARG A 115 -8.78 -26.64 3.61
C ARG A 115 -7.35 -27.08 3.36
N ASN A 116 -6.47 -26.14 3.13
CA ASN A 116 -5.07 -26.38 2.76
C ASN A 116 -4.09 -25.90 3.85
N GLU A 117 -4.56 -25.72 5.10
CA GLU A 117 -3.72 -25.20 6.19
C GLU A 117 -2.44 -26.03 6.37
N THR A 118 -2.56 -27.36 6.34
CA THR A 118 -1.42 -28.26 6.51
C THR A 118 -0.58 -28.43 5.25
N GLY A 119 -1.05 -27.94 4.11
CA GLY A 119 -0.34 -27.99 2.83
C GLY A 119 0.74 -26.93 2.65
N TYR A 120 0.80 -25.96 3.56
CA TYR A 120 1.82 -24.91 3.58
C TYR A 120 2.57 -24.91 4.91
N ASP A 121 3.87 -24.63 4.86
CA ASP A 121 4.68 -24.46 6.05
C ASP A 121 4.33 -23.14 6.76
N PHE A 122 4.16 -22.04 5.98
CA PHE A 122 3.74 -20.75 6.48
C PHE A 122 2.83 -20.01 5.49
N PHE A 123 2.00 -19.12 6.07
CA PHE A 123 1.20 -18.14 5.37
C PHE A 123 1.73 -16.74 5.70
N ILE A 124 2.12 -15.96 4.71
CA ILE A 124 2.59 -14.57 4.88
C ILE A 124 1.44 -13.65 4.47
N PHE A 125 0.75 -13.08 5.45
CA PHE A 125 -0.37 -12.17 5.24
C PHE A 125 0.12 -10.74 5.13
N PHE A 126 -0.38 -10.03 4.12
CA PHE A 126 -0.15 -8.61 3.95
C PHE A 126 -1.38 -7.79 4.32
N SER A 127 -1.15 -6.63 4.99
CA SER A 127 -2.19 -5.64 5.31
C SER A 127 -3.25 -6.13 6.29
N TYR A 128 -3.00 -5.94 7.59
CA TYR A 128 -3.81 -6.44 8.70
C TYR A 128 -5.30 -6.13 8.62
N ARG A 129 -5.66 -4.96 8.05
CA ARG A 129 -6.99 -4.37 8.10
C ARG A 129 -8.01 -5.02 7.16
N TYR A 130 -7.58 -5.87 6.23
CA TYR A 130 -8.45 -6.46 5.22
C TYR A 130 -9.04 -7.81 5.61
N TYR A 131 -10.16 -8.14 4.97
CA TYR A 131 -10.92 -9.38 5.19
C TYR A 131 -10.06 -10.64 5.15
N HIS A 132 -9.16 -10.76 4.18
CA HIS A 132 -8.32 -11.95 4.02
C HIS A 132 -7.33 -12.12 5.17
N ALA A 133 -6.73 -11.04 5.68
CA ALA A 133 -5.80 -11.10 6.80
C ALA A 133 -6.54 -11.46 8.09
N TYR A 134 -7.62 -10.76 8.42
CA TYR A 134 -8.38 -11.02 9.63
C TYR A 134 -8.88 -12.48 9.72
N HIS A 135 -9.52 -12.99 8.65
CA HIS A 135 -10.10 -14.33 8.65
C HIS A 135 -9.07 -15.43 8.38
N GLY A 136 -8.06 -15.16 7.55
CA GLY A 136 -7.00 -16.10 7.21
C GLY A 136 -6.08 -16.37 8.40
N ILE A 137 -5.61 -15.33 9.08
CA ILE A 137 -4.77 -15.45 10.29
C ILE A 137 -5.49 -16.27 11.36
N ARG A 138 -6.77 -16.00 11.61
CA ARG A 138 -7.57 -16.75 12.60
C ARG A 138 -7.77 -18.23 12.20
N ALA A 139 -7.61 -18.56 10.94
CA ALA A 139 -7.69 -19.95 10.46
C ALA A 139 -6.34 -20.68 10.52
N THR A 140 -5.20 -19.95 10.54
CA THR A 140 -3.85 -20.53 10.41
C THR A 140 -2.87 -19.97 11.44
N ALA A 141 -3.33 -19.56 12.62
CA ALA A 141 -2.58 -18.78 13.61
C ALA A 141 -1.15 -19.29 13.89
N SER A 142 -0.96 -20.61 14.05
CA SER A 142 0.33 -21.24 14.32
C SER A 142 1.33 -21.16 13.16
N ARG A 143 0.86 -20.86 11.95
CA ARG A 143 1.63 -20.78 10.69
C ARG A 143 1.53 -19.40 10.04
N ALA A 144 0.79 -18.47 10.65
CA ALA A 144 0.59 -17.13 10.11
C ALA A 144 1.76 -16.21 10.46
N LEU A 145 2.39 -15.66 9.44
CA LEU A 145 3.29 -14.51 9.53
C LEU A 145 2.52 -13.28 9.02
N LEU A 146 2.69 -12.13 9.65
CA LEU A 146 1.98 -10.91 9.26
C LEU A 146 2.98 -9.80 8.92
N VAL A 147 2.85 -9.25 7.72
CA VAL A 147 3.39 -7.96 7.32
C VAL A 147 2.26 -6.95 7.45
N PRO A 148 2.21 -6.16 8.53
CA PRO A 148 0.98 -5.42 8.88
C PRO A 148 0.62 -4.32 7.88
N THR A 149 1.61 -3.62 7.33
CA THR A 149 1.45 -2.41 6.52
C THR A 149 0.51 -1.41 7.20
N ALA A 150 0.72 -1.22 8.50
CA ALA A 150 -0.16 -0.42 9.35
C ALA A 150 0.21 1.05 9.28
N GLU A 151 -0.81 1.87 9.20
CA GLU A 151 -0.73 3.33 9.26
C GLU A 151 -1.45 3.82 10.52
N ARG A 152 -1.14 5.03 10.98
CA ARG A 152 -1.82 5.66 12.13
C ARG A 152 -3.19 6.20 11.71
N ASP A 153 -4.06 5.32 11.21
CA ASP A 153 -5.44 5.64 10.85
C ASP A 153 -6.44 5.14 11.91
N GLY A 154 -7.73 5.41 11.70
CA GLY A 154 -8.78 4.99 12.63
C GLY A 154 -8.92 3.48 12.81
N ALA A 155 -8.46 2.68 11.85
CA ALA A 155 -8.60 1.23 11.89
C ALA A 155 -7.70 0.57 12.94
N ILE A 156 -6.51 1.15 13.23
CA ILE A 156 -5.57 0.58 14.22
C ILE A 156 -6.19 0.48 15.62
N GLY A 157 -7.14 1.35 15.95
CA GLY A 157 -7.83 1.38 17.23
C GLY A 157 -9.02 0.41 17.36
N LEU A 158 -9.40 -0.30 16.30
CA LEU A 158 -10.53 -1.22 16.36
C LEU A 158 -10.18 -2.48 17.17
N SER A 159 -11.08 -2.87 18.05
CA SER A 159 -10.87 -3.96 19.00
C SER A 159 -10.63 -5.32 18.34
N ILE A 160 -11.22 -5.54 17.17
CA ILE A 160 -11.08 -6.80 16.40
C ILE A 160 -9.63 -7.09 16.01
N PHE A 161 -8.79 -6.08 15.81
CA PHE A 161 -7.42 -6.28 15.34
C PHE A 161 -6.42 -6.62 16.46
N GLY A 162 -6.73 -6.27 17.71
CA GLY A 162 -5.87 -6.67 18.84
C GLY A 162 -5.63 -8.18 18.90
N ALA A 163 -6.67 -8.99 18.66
CA ALA A 163 -6.54 -10.43 18.59
C ALA A 163 -5.72 -10.94 17.38
N VAL A 164 -5.79 -10.22 16.25
CA VAL A 164 -4.97 -10.53 15.06
C VAL A 164 -3.49 -10.35 15.37
N PHE A 165 -3.11 -9.18 15.91
CA PHE A 165 -1.71 -8.88 16.24
C PHE A 165 -1.10 -9.78 17.31
N ARG A 166 -1.91 -10.28 18.27
CA ARG A 166 -1.44 -11.22 19.29
C ARG A 166 -1.51 -12.69 18.89
N GLY A 167 -2.31 -13.01 17.85
CA GLY A 167 -2.57 -14.39 17.45
C GLY A 167 -1.70 -14.93 16.32
N VAL A 168 -0.80 -14.14 15.76
CA VAL A 168 0.11 -14.59 14.71
C VAL A 168 1.35 -15.30 15.28
N ARG A 169 1.96 -16.16 14.48
CA ARG A 169 3.24 -16.82 14.79
C ARG A 169 4.38 -15.80 14.94
N ALA A 170 4.45 -14.83 14.03
CA ALA A 170 5.40 -13.73 14.08
C ALA A 170 4.93 -12.54 13.24
N LEU A 171 5.55 -11.36 13.49
CA LEU A 171 5.34 -10.13 12.75
C LEU A 171 6.62 -9.69 12.03
N MET A 172 6.45 -9.19 10.82
CA MET A 172 7.48 -8.58 9.99
C MET A 172 7.09 -7.10 9.79
N TYR A 173 7.62 -6.22 10.62
CA TYR A 173 7.31 -4.80 10.56
C TYR A 173 8.10 -4.08 9.46
N ASN A 174 7.51 -3.07 8.87
CA ASN A 174 8.17 -2.25 7.85
C ASN A 174 9.07 -1.17 8.48
N SER A 175 8.72 -0.69 9.68
CA SER A 175 9.47 0.35 10.39
C SER A 175 9.40 0.16 11.91
N PHE A 176 10.28 0.85 12.65
CA PHE A 176 10.24 0.88 14.10
C PHE A 176 9.01 1.59 14.63
N GLU A 177 8.53 2.62 13.90
CA GLU A 177 7.34 3.39 14.21
C GLU A 177 6.08 2.54 14.05
N GLU A 178 5.98 1.74 12.98
CA GLU A 178 4.91 0.76 12.79
C GLU A 178 4.86 -0.23 13.96
N ARG A 179 6.02 -0.79 14.34
CA ARG A 179 6.12 -1.68 15.48
C ARG A 179 5.63 -1.02 16.77
N ALA A 180 6.13 0.17 17.08
CA ALA A 180 5.77 0.90 18.30
C ALA A 180 4.25 1.19 18.34
N MET A 181 3.68 1.62 17.23
CA MET A 181 2.24 1.88 17.09
C MET A 181 1.40 0.63 17.34
N ILE A 182 1.73 -0.50 16.70
CA ILE A 182 0.99 -1.75 16.84
C ILE A 182 1.13 -2.30 18.26
N GLN A 183 2.32 -2.25 18.87
CA GLN A 183 2.53 -2.68 20.25
C GLN A 183 1.72 -1.84 21.23
N ALA A 184 1.67 -0.52 21.02
CA ALA A 184 0.85 0.37 21.85
C ALA A 184 -0.65 0.07 21.72
N ALA A 185 -1.14 -0.21 20.49
CA ALA A 185 -2.56 -0.47 20.24
C ALA A 185 -3.02 -1.86 20.70
N SER A 186 -2.15 -2.88 20.67
CA SER A 186 -2.54 -4.27 20.86
C SER A 186 -1.91 -4.97 22.07
N GLY A 187 -0.86 -4.42 22.65
CA GLY A 187 -0.10 -5.06 23.73
C GLY A 187 0.68 -6.31 23.31
N ASN A 188 1.00 -6.50 22.02
CA ASN A 188 1.60 -7.72 21.48
C ASN A 188 3.12 -7.82 21.68
N THR A 189 3.65 -7.34 22.78
CA THR A 189 5.10 -7.30 23.06
C THR A 189 5.77 -8.67 23.13
N GLY A 190 4.99 -9.74 23.42
CA GLY A 190 5.48 -11.12 23.52
C GLY A 190 5.47 -11.91 22.20
N VAL A 191 4.94 -11.35 21.10
CA VAL A 191 4.92 -12.04 19.80
C VAL A 191 6.28 -11.89 19.12
N PRO A 192 6.90 -12.99 18.62
CA PRO A 192 8.15 -12.92 17.86
C PRO A 192 8.02 -11.94 16.70
N HIS A 193 9.05 -11.12 16.47
CA HIS A 193 8.99 -10.11 15.42
C HIS A 193 10.37 -9.69 14.93
N VAL A 194 10.38 -9.08 13.76
CA VAL A 194 11.54 -8.43 13.16
C VAL A 194 11.10 -7.15 12.46
N VAL A 195 11.96 -6.15 12.37
CA VAL A 195 11.78 -4.99 11.48
C VAL A 195 12.62 -5.26 10.25
N VAL A 196 11.95 -5.48 9.10
CA VAL A 196 12.61 -5.89 7.84
C VAL A 196 12.72 -4.75 6.83
N GLY A 197 11.84 -3.74 6.92
CA GLY A 197 11.71 -2.72 5.90
C GLY A 197 11.20 -3.29 4.56
N VAL A 198 11.35 -2.49 3.51
CA VAL A 198 11.09 -2.89 2.12
C VAL A 198 12.22 -2.34 1.26
N GLY A 199 12.77 -3.16 0.37
CA GLY A 199 13.65 -2.67 -0.70
C GLY A 199 12.83 -2.16 -1.89
N SER A 200 13.46 -1.38 -2.74
CA SER A 200 12.92 -1.00 -4.04
C SER A 200 13.95 -1.27 -5.14
N GLU A 201 13.52 -1.88 -6.22
CA GLU A 201 14.35 -2.10 -7.39
C GLU A 201 14.34 -0.87 -8.28
N VAL A 202 15.45 -0.16 -8.32
CA VAL A 202 15.63 1.01 -9.19
C VAL A 202 16.31 0.52 -10.48
N PRO A 203 15.74 0.80 -11.68
CA PRO A 203 16.38 0.43 -12.94
C PRO A 203 17.76 1.08 -13.09
N GLU A 204 18.73 0.31 -13.56
CA GLU A 204 20.09 0.81 -13.86
C GLU A 204 20.07 1.88 -14.96
N ASP A 205 19.15 1.74 -15.93
CA ASP A 205 18.97 2.65 -17.07
C ASP A 205 17.95 3.76 -16.73
N THR A 206 18.23 4.58 -15.73
CA THR A 206 17.43 5.79 -15.49
C THR A 206 17.94 6.98 -16.30
N ASN A 207 17.03 7.68 -17.00
CA ASN A 207 17.40 8.76 -17.91
C ASN A 207 16.50 10.00 -17.73
N PRO A 208 16.99 11.03 -17.02
CA PRO A 208 16.29 12.30 -16.84
C PRO A 208 15.91 13.01 -18.15
N GLY A 209 16.77 12.92 -19.16
CA GLY A 209 16.54 13.54 -20.47
C GLY A 209 15.37 12.90 -21.21
N ARG A 210 15.24 11.55 -21.14
CA ARG A 210 14.13 10.80 -21.74
C ARG A 210 12.80 11.27 -21.18
N PHE A 211 12.68 11.43 -19.86
CA PHE A 211 11.48 11.95 -19.22
C PHE A 211 11.14 13.37 -19.66
N ARG A 212 12.12 14.28 -19.60
CA ARG A 212 11.92 15.68 -19.99
C ARG A 212 11.45 15.80 -21.43
N GLN A 213 12.06 15.05 -22.35
CA GLN A 213 11.68 15.04 -23.76
C GLN A 213 10.27 14.49 -23.96
N LYS A 214 9.96 13.33 -23.34
CA LYS A 214 8.66 12.64 -23.51
C LYS A 214 7.51 13.50 -23.03
N PHE A 215 7.64 14.19 -21.92
CA PHE A 215 6.58 14.96 -21.29
C PHE A 215 6.67 16.48 -21.56
N GLY A 216 7.67 16.93 -22.33
CA GLY A 216 7.83 18.34 -22.68
C GLY A 216 8.08 19.23 -21.45
N ILE A 217 8.89 18.76 -20.49
CA ILE A 217 9.18 19.49 -19.25
C ILE A 217 10.57 20.09 -19.35
N THR A 218 10.65 21.40 -19.52
CA THR A 218 11.90 22.15 -19.63
C THR A 218 12.31 22.87 -18.35
N SER A 219 11.33 23.27 -17.53
CA SER A 219 11.53 23.96 -16.28
C SER A 219 12.07 23.05 -15.16
N PRO A 220 12.70 23.60 -14.11
CA PRO A 220 12.89 22.89 -12.85
C PRO A 220 11.57 22.40 -12.29
N PHE A 221 11.58 21.25 -11.61
CA PHE A 221 10.33 20.73 -11.05
C PHE A 221 10.56 19.86 -9.81
N VAL A 222 9.56 19.90 -8.95
CA VAL A 222 9.40 18.95 -7.86
C VAL A 222 8.35 17.91 -8.25
N VAL A 223 8.52 16.66 -7.81
CA VAL A 223 7.65 15.54 -8.20
C VAL A 223 6.90 14.98 -7.02
N TYR A 224 5.62 14.67 -7.23
CA TYR A 224 4.82 13.82 -6.37
C TYR A 224 4.52 12.50 -7.12
N VAL A 225 4.68 11.38 -6.44
CA VAL A 225 4.39 10.05 -7.00
C VAL A 225 3.50 9.28 -6.05
N GLY A 226 2.33 8.88 -6.52
CA GLY A 226 1.37 8.12 -5.74
C GLY A 226 -0.08 8.49 -6.06
N ARG A 227 -1.01 7.85 -5.35
CA ARG A 227 -2.43 8.18 -5.46
C ARG A 227 -2.68 9.60 -4.93
N ILE A 228 -3.34 10.42 -5.73
CA ILE A 228 -3.63 11.81 -5.39
C ILE A 228 -4.95 11.85 -4.63
N ASP A 229 -4.89 11.92 -3.30
CA ASP A 229 -6.05 11.97 -2.41
C ASP A 229 -5.78 12.79 -1.13
N GLU A 230 -6.83 12.99 -0.32
CA GLU A 230 -6.73 13.78 0.92
C GLU A 230 -5.82 13.11 1.96
N ASN A 231 -5.84 11.77 2.11
CA ASN A 231 -5.01 11.07 3.10
C ASN A 231 -3.51 11.18 2.77
N LYS A 232 -3.19 11.30 1.49
CA LYS A 232 -1.81 11.54 1.01
C LYS A 232 -1.42 13.03 1.04
N GLY A 233 -2.25 13.91 1.65
CA GLY A 233 -1.94 15.33 1.83
C GLY A 233 -1.94 16.16 0.54
N CYS A 234 -2.53 15.65 -0.55
CA CYS A 234 -2.44 16.33 -1.84
C CYS A 234 -3.25 17.63 -1.90
N LYS A 235 -4.33 17.75 -1.11
CA LYS A 235 -5.12 18.98 -1.01
C LYS A 235 -4.31 20.14 -0.43
N GLU A 236 -3.56 19.86 0.63
CA GLU A 236 -2.64 20.80 1.24
C GLU A 236 -1.46 21.11 0.33
N LEU A 237 -0.92 20.09 -0.36
CA LEU A 237 0.13 20.27 -1.35
C LEU A 237 -0.27 21.29 -2.42
N PHE A 238 -1.47 21.20 -2.97
CA PHE A 238 -1.96 22.15 -3.97
C PHE A 238 -2.05 23.55 -3.40
N THR A 239 -2.63 23.69 -2.21
CA THR A 239 -2.74 24.99 -1.52
C THR A 239 -1.36 25.61 -1.25
N PHE A 240 -0.40 24.82 -0.77
CA PHE A 240 0.95 25.32 -0.48
C PHE A 240 1.71 25.64 -1.76
N PHE A 241 1.57 24.85 -2.81
CA PHE A 241 2.23 25.11 -4.08
C PHE A 241 1.70 26.39 -4.74
N GLU A 242 0.38 26.62 -4.75
CA GLU A 242 -0.20 27.89 -5.22
C GLU A 242 0.31 29.10 -4.41
N ARG A 243 0.41 28.99 -3.10
CA ARG A 243 0.98 30.06 -2.25
C ARG A 243 2.45 30.32 -2.57
N TYR A 244 3.22 29.25 -2.73
CA TYR A 244 4.63 29.34 -3.14
C TYR A 244 4.77 30.08 -4.47
N THR A 245 3.96 29.74 -5.47
CA THR A 245 4.04 30.37 -6.79
C THR A 245 3.68 31.86 -6.82
N ARG A 246 2.89 32.32 -5.84
CA ARG A 246 2.57 33.76 -5.66
C ARG A 246 3.67 34.47 -4.90
N ALA A 247 4.32 33.81 -3.96
CA ALA A 247 5.34 34.43 -3.11
C ALA A 247 6.73 34.46 -3.74
N VAL A 248 7.07 33.48 -4.55
CA VAL A 248 8.39 33.29 -5.12
C VAL A 248 8.36 33.46 -6.64
N ARG A 249 9.17 34.40 -7.15
CA ARG A 249 9.40 34.50 -8.59
C ARG A 249 10.27 33.34 -9.05
N GLY A 250 9.80 32.59 -10.04
CA GLY A 250 10.49 31.40 -10.58
C GLY A 250 9.57 30.60 -11.47
N ASP A 251 10.10 29.57 -12.07
CA ASP A 251 9.43 28.70 -13.04
C ASP A 251 9.31 27.24 -12.57
N VAL A 252 9.59 26.95 -11.30
CA VAL A 252 9.47 25.62 -10.72
C VAL A 252 8.05 25.09 -10.92
N CYS A 253 7.95 23.88 -11.48
CA CYS A 253 6.70 23.16 -11.68
C CYS A 253 6.48 22.09 -10.61
N LEU A 254 5.21 21.76 -10.35
CA LEU A 254 4.80 20.57 -9.61
C LEU A 254 4.33 19.52 -10.62
N VAL A 255 5.03 18.41 -10.69
CA VAL A 255 4.66 17.26 -11.54
C VAL A 255 4.02 16.19 -10.66
N LEU A 256 2.85 15.73 -11.07
CA LEU A 256 2.06 14.74 -10.36
C LEU A 256 1.98 13.45 -11.20
N MET A 257 2.45 12.33 -10.63
CA MET A 257 2.38 11.00 -11.24
C MET A 257 1.49 10.10 -10.39
N GLY A 258 0.40 9.63 -10.96
CA GLY A 258 -0.56 8.72 -10.33
C GLY A 258 -2.02 9.10 -10.61
N ASN A 259 -2.92 8.19 -10.26
CA ASN A 259 -4.35 8.41 -10.43
C ASN A 259 -4.87 9.40 -9.38
N SER A 260 -5.76 10.29 -9.79
CA SER A 260 -6.35 11.30 -8.91
C SER A 260 -7.76 10.93 -8.49
N LEU A 261 -8.04 11.09 -7.19
CA LEU A 261 -9.38 11.09 -6.59
C LEU A 261 -9.82 12.51 -6.22
N LEU A 262 -8.97 13.51 -6.46
CA LEU A 262 -9.23 14.92 -6.21
C LEU A 262 -9.23 15.71 -7.52
N PRO A 263 -9.98 16.81 -7.63
CA PRO A 263 -9.79 17.76 -8.70
C PRO A 263 -8.35 18.31 -8.69
N ILE A 264 -7.69 18.28 -9.83
CA ILE A 264 -6.38 18.90 -10.00
C ILE A 264 -6.59 20.39 -10.28
N PRO A 265 -5.91 21.31 -9.56
CA PRO A 265 -6.04 22.74 -9.82
C PRO A 265 -5.63 23.11 -11.26
N ASP A 266 -6.41 23.97 -11.89
CA ASP A 266 -6.05 24.58 -13.18
C ASP A 266 -4.98 25.65 -12.95
N HIS A 267 -3.71 25.24 -12.98
CA HIS A 267 -2.59 26.10 -12.73
C HIS A 267 -1.43 25.82 -13.71
N PRO A 268 -0.84 26.82 -14.37
CA PRO A 268 0.13 26.63 -15.47
C PRO A 268 1.41 25.89 -15.05
N ARG A 269 1.73 25.88 -13.76
CA ARG A 269 2.90 25.18 -13.20
C ARG A 269 2.55 23.86 -12.49
N ILE A 270 1.31 23.37 -12.58
CA ILE A 270 0.92 22.02 -12.10
C ILE A 270 0.70 21.14 -13.31
N ARG A 271 1.43 20.03 -13.39
CA ARG A 271 1.39 19.07 -14.49
C ARG A 271 0.96 17.71 -13.94
N HIS A 272 -0.23 17.25 -14.29
CA HIS A 272 -0.71 15.91 -13.96
C HIS A 272 -0.50 14.98 -15.15
N LEU A 273 0.33 13.95 -14.96
CA LEU A 273 0.69 12.99 -16.01
C LEU A 273 -0.18 11.73 -15.96
N GLY A 274 -1.05 11.62 -14.94
CA GLY A 274 -1.78 10.38 -14.71
C GLY A 274 -0.87 9.27 -14.21
N PHE A 275 -1.34 8.03 -14.37
CA PHE A 275 -0.54 6.84 -14.09
C PHE A 275 0.54 6.69 -15.18
N VAL A 276 1.79 6.52 -14.77
CA VAL A 276 2.92 6.32 -15.68
C VAL A 276 3.57 4.94 -15.44
N PRO A 277 4.16 4.31 -16.46
CA PRO A 277 4.95 3.09 -16.31
C PRO A 277 6.14 3.28 -15.35
N ASP A 278 6.65 2.20 -14.77
CA ASP A 278 7.75 2.26 -13.80
C ASP A 278 9.00 2.94 -14.37
N GLN A 279 9.37 2.69 -15.62
CA GLN A 279 10.50 3.36 -16.25
C GLN A 279 10.32 4.89 -16.28
N ASP A 280 9.14 5.36 -16.67
CA ASP A 280 8.84 6.80 -16.67
C ASP A 280 8.81 7.39 -15.25
N LYS A 281 8.34 6.60 -14.27
CA LYS A 281 8.37 6.99 -12.86
C LYS A 281 9.80 7.23 -12.39
N PHE A 282 10.69 6.27 -12.63
CA PHE A 282 12.08 6.39 -12.20
C PHE A 282 12.84 7.48 -12.96
N ASP A 283 12.64 7.58 -14.27
CA ASP A 283 13.19 8.67 -15.08
C ASP A 283 12.72 10.04 -14.58
N GLY A 284 11.45 10.14 -14.20
CA GLY A 284 10.85 11.36 -13.68
C GLY A 284 11.37 11.73 -12.30
N ILE A 285 11.53 10.78 -11.38
CA ILE A 285 12.16 11.01 -10.08
C ILE A 285 13.62 11.46 -10.30
N ALA A 286 14.37 10.78 -11.18
CA ALA A 286 15.74 11.15 -11.50
C ALA A 286 15.85 12.54 -12.16
N ALA A 287 14.84 12.99 -12.90
CA ALA A 287 14.79 14.30 -13.54
C ALA A 287 14.36 15.44 -12.61
N ALA A 288 13.69 15.13 -11.50
CA ALA A 288 13.18 16.09 -10.53
C ALA A 288 14.30 16.71 -9.67
N ASP A 289 14.06 17.89 -9.15
CA ASP A 289 14.94 18.54 -8.18
C ASP A 289 14.73 17.97 -6.77
N ALA A 290 13.47 17.60 -6.45
CA ALA A 290 13.10 16.93 -5.19
C ALA A 290 11.82 16.13 -5.33
N LEU A 291 11.67 15.08 -4.50
CA LEU A 291 10.41 14.42 -4.25
C LEU A 291 9.61 15.20 -3.20
N ILE A 292 8.29 15.31 -3.35
CA ILE A 292 7.39 15.83 -2.31
C ILE A 292 6.49 14.69 -1.82
N MET A 293 6.52 14.43 -0.50
CA MET A 293 5.71 13.43 0.18
C MET A 293 4.89 14.10 1.30
N PRO A 294 3.72 14.65 0.99
CA PRO A 294 2.89 15.36 1.97
C PRO A 294 2.03 14.44 2.83
N SER A 295 2.17 13.12 2.69
CA SER A 295 1.35 12.10 3.33
C SER A 295 1.28 12.26 4.85
N TYR A 296 0.07 12.14 5.40
CA TYR A 296 -0.15 12.09 6.83
C TYR A 296 0.08 10.69 7.41
N PHE A 297 -0.12 9.66 6.59
CA PHE A 297 -0.08 8.26 7.00
C PHE A 297 0.78 7.45 6.04
N GLU A 298 1.80 6.81 6.58
CA GLU A 298 2.66 5.84 5.90
C GLU A 298 3.03 4.71 6.87
N SER A 299 3.16 3.50 6.36
CA SER A 299 3.81 2.39 7.07
C SER A 299 5.29 2.28 6.70
N LEU A 300 5.59 2.66 5.47
CA LEU A 300 6.90 2.87 4.88
C LEU A 300 6.68 3.55 3.52
N SER A 301 7.51 4.51 3.15
CA SER A 301 7.38 5.17 1.84
C SER A 301 8.38 4.58 0.84
N MET A 302 7.92 3.66 -0.01
CA MET A 302 8.74 3.11 -1.10
C MET A 302 9.25 4.21 -2.03
N VAL A 303 8.39 5.18 -2.36
CA VAL A 303 8.77 6.29 -3.27
C VAL A 303 9.85 7.19 -2.68
N ALA A 304 9.85 7.41 -1.36
CA ALA A 304 10.93 8.15 -0.70
C ALA A 304 12.27 7.38 -0.82
N MET A 305 12.26 6.07 -0.59
CA MET A 305 13.45 5.23 -0.77
C MET A 305 13.92 5.19 -2.22
N GLU A 306 13.02 5.13 -3.19
CA GLU A 306 13.31 5.22 -4.62
C GLU A 306 13.99 6.56 -4.95
N ALA A 307 13.50 7.67 -4.40
CA ALA A 307 14.12 8.98 -4.59
C ALA A 307 15.52 9.05 -3.96
N TRP A 308 15.70 8.54 -2.75
CA TRP A 308 17.02 8.51 -2.11
C TRP A 308 18.01 7.61 -2.87
N ALA A 309 17.57 6.45 -3.35
CA ALA A 309 18.40 5.58 -4.19
C ALA A 309 18.86 6.27 -5.49
N LEU A 310 18.05 7.21 -6.02
CA LEU A 310 18.36 8.06 -7.16
C LEU A 310 19.11 9.36 -6.77
N GLY A 311 19.52 9.50 -5.51
CA GLY A 311 20.23 10.69 -5.01
C GLY A 311 19.37 11.94 -4.94
N LYS A 312 18.04 11.80 -4.84
CA LYS A 312 17.11 12.93 -4.79
C LYS A 312 16.67 13.24 -3.35
N PRO A 313 16.67 14.51 -2.96
CA PRO A 313 16.12 14.92 -1.68
C PRO A 313 14.61 14.73 -1.66
N ALA A 314 14.04 14.45 -0.48
CA ALA A 314 12.62 14.36 -0.27
C ALA A 314 12.15 15.43 0.72
N LEU A 315 11.12 16.20 0.34
CA LEU A 315 10.40 17.10 1.23
C LEU A 315 9.20 16.33 1.79
N VAL A 316 9.24 16.01 3.06
CA VAL A 316 8.28 15.13 3.71
C VAL A 316 7.40 15.86 4.73
N ASN A 317 6.24 15.30 5.04
CA ASN A 317 5.36 15.83 6.08
C ASN A 317 5.92 15.49 7.48
N GLY A 318 6.37 16.49 8.22
CA GLY A 318 6.87 16.35 9.59
C GLY A 318 5.82 15.94 10.64
N ARG A 319 4.58 15.63 10.25
CA ARG A 319 3.54 15.04 11.12
C ARG A 319 3.37 13.55 10.90
N CYS A 320 4.09 12.97 9.94
CA CYS A 320 4.10 11.55 9.70
C CYS A 320 5.34 10.95 10.39
N ASP A 321 5.15 10.21 11.47
CA ASP A 321 6.24 9.67 12.29
C ASP A 321 7.24 8.85 11.44
N VAL A 322 6.73 8.02 10.53
CA VAL A 322 7.53 7.17 9.63
C VAL A 322 8.40 7.97 8.66
N LEU A 323 7.96 9.16 8.26
CA LEU A 323 8.72 10.03 7.34
C LEU A 323 9.74 10.92 8.07
N GLN A 324 9.67 11.00 9.40
CA GLN A 324 10.63 11.74 10.22
C GLN A 324 11.86 10.88 10.60
N GLY A 325 11.69 9.58 10.76
CA GLY A 325 12.75 8.62 11.11
C GLY A 325 13.57 8.21 9.93
#